data_472af2794cd654e643367fe859fcbff4
#
_entry.id   472af2794cd654e643367fe859fcbff4
#
_cell.length_a   1.000
_cell.length_b   1.000
_cell.length_c   1.000
_cell.angle_alpha   90.00
_cell.angle_beta   90.00
_cell.angle_gamma   90.00
#
_symmetry.space_group_name_H-M   'P 1'
#
loop_
_entity.id
_entity.type
_entity.pdbx_description
1 polymer ?
#
loop_
_entity_poly.entity_id
_entity_poly.type
_entity_poly.pdbx_seq_one_letter_code
_entity_poly.pdbx_strand_id
1 'polypeptide(L)'
;MRKNIKKYLAAFAALSLLLTACGGAKDAKSDSSADTTQAGETKTVSGTGEKVLKFGQANAGTGLDMQKSTSSGAASIADEVTESLLRFNDKNEEEVVLLTDFPKVSDDGLTYSFELKKGVKFTNGVELTTKDVQYTFERMFTPETGAKSTTYFDMIKGAKDMLAGSATSLSGFEAVDDYHFNIVLEQPFAPFVKNLGTSYADIFPAEATKAAGADWGIGTNLIGTGPYKILSNDDTTEVVLVKNDDYHGGNVNLDTLRVLYYDDAQTKLIAYENGDIDLSDLPASQLEQYEANHADEIKKYYPLGTTFISLNLKSEYISDVNVRKAISLAINREELVNTILAGAGIPATTFLNNKIPGHDDSLPVMEYNPEKAKKILADAGYNNGINLTAEVRDTDEAIFNAIQGYLEEVGIHLEVKKVDNATWNSDRAAGNVQMTGMQWNALYPDADFQMYNYFYSKNSNNRGVFYDNAEYDKLLDDARASTDEKQRAELYKQADHILTFEDYAAIPLYYPQSQFIAKPFVKDFTVGNLIYHFWNVDVDMK
;
A
#
# COMPACT_ATOMS: atom_id res chain seq x y z
N MET A 1 -10.42 51.82 13.01
CA MET A 1 -9.40 52.86 12.74
C MET A 1 -8.84 52.60 11.36
N ARG A 2 -9.31 53.43 10.42
CA ARG A 2 -8.77 53.55 9.05
C ARG A 2 -7.47 54.35 9.11
N LYS A 3 -6.40 53.90 8.46
CA LYS A 3 -5.38 54.66 7.72
C LYS A 3 -4.13 53.80 7.56
N ASN A 4 -3.85 53.41 6.35
CA ASN A 4 -2.58 53.43 5.60
C ASN A 4 -2.46 52.19 4.68
N ILE A 5 -3.27 52.21 3.62
CA ILE A 5 -2.99 51.50 2.38
C ILE A 5 -2.97 52.56 1.30
N LYS A 6 -1.79 53.01 0.96
CA LYS A 6 -1.45 53.75 -0.28
C LYS A 6 0.05 54.06 -0.23
N LYS A 7 0.84 53.21 -0.85
CA LYS A 7 2.16 53.52 -1.45
C LYS A 7 2.82 52.14 -1.76
N TYR A 8 2.76 51.81 -3.03
CA TYR A 8 3.68 50.99 -3.82
C TYR A 8 2.91 50.44 -5.04
N LEU A 9 2.56 51.42 -5.90
CA LEU A 9 2.14 51.17 -7.27
C LEU A 9 2.83 52.26 -8.09
N ALA A 10 4.00 51.93 -8.64
CA ALA A 10 4.64 52.60 -9.76
C ALA A 10 6.08 52.05 -9.89
N ALA A 11 6.29 51.17 -10.85
CA ALA A 11 7.52 51.04 -11.64
C ALA A 11 7.57 49.62 -12.24
N PHE A 12 6.89 49.43 -13.38
CA PHE A 12 7.28 48.47 -14.41
C PHE A 12 6.43 48.76 -15.66
N ALA A 13 6.86 49.77 -16.41
CA ALA A 13 6.50 49.95 -17.81
C ALA A 13 7.67 50.65 -18.50
N ALA A 14 8.12 50.03 -19.53
CA ALA A 14 9.03 50.50 -20.58
C ALA A 14 10.34 49.69 -20.66
N LEU A 15 10.38 48.70 -21.55
CA LEU A 15 11.35 48.65 -22.66
C LEU A 15 10.99 47.47 -23.60
N SER A 16 10.18 47.77 -24.59
CA SER A 16 10.06 47.00 -25.82
C SER A 16 10.50 47.88 -26.96
N LEU A 17 11.09 47.23 -27.99
CA LEU A 17 11.41 47.73 -29.34
C LEU A 17 12.88 48.09 -29.61
N LEU A 18 13.45 47.27 -30.50
CA LEU A 18 14.04 47.58 -31.83
C LEU A 18 14.82 46.33 -32.27
N LEU A 19 14.32 45.49 -33.15
CA LEU A 19 14.18 45.46 -34.61
C LEU A 19 15.49 45.59 -35.40
N THR A 20 15.80 44.46 -36.07
CA THR A 20 16.27 44.26 -37.47
C THR A 20 17.46 45.03 -38.02
N ALA A 21 18.43 44.30 -38.53
CA ALA A 21 18.67 44.19 -39.98
C ALA A 21 20.01 43.50 -40.32
N CYS A 22 19.92 42.52 -41.19
CA CYS A 22 20.79 42.08 -42.31
C CYS A 22 22.27 42.45 -42.38
N GLY A 23 23.10 41.40 -42.65
CA GLY A 23 23.95 41.46 -43.85
C GLY A 23 25.45 41.27 -43.68
N GLY A 24 25.98 40.16 -44.21
CA GLY A 24 27.22 40.21 -44.98
C GLY A 24 28.52 39.74 -44.33
N ALA A 25 29.03 38.66 -44.84
CA ALA A 25 30.31 38.00 -44.76
C ALA A 25 31.62 38.82 -44.53
N LYS A 26 32.57 38.27 -43.79
CA LYS A 26 33.91 37.73 -44.18
C LYS A 26 34.90 37.75 -43.03
N ASP A 27 35.50 36.58 -42.87
CA ASP A 27 36.85 36.23 -42.40
C ASP A 27 37.67 37.20 -41.53
N ALA A 28 38.06 36.75 -40.32
CA ALA A 28 39.42 36.80 -39.81
C ALA A 28 39.58 36.01 -38.50
N LYS A 29 40.62 35.20 -38.43
CA LYS A 29 41.14 34.44 -37.28
C LYS A 29 41.65 35.38 -36.18
N SER A 30 41.39 35.04 -34.91
CA SER A 30 42.41 35.19 -33.86
C SER A 30 41.98 34.40 -32.58
N ASP A 31 42.94 33.69 -32.02
CA ASP A 31 42.91 32.95 -30.76
C ASP A 31 42.54 33.82 -29.55
N SER A 32 41.69 33.29 -28.67
CA SER A 32 41.87 33.44 -27.22
C SER A 32 40.98 32.47 -26.47
N SER A 33 41.58 31.65 -25.63
CA SER A 33 41.04 30.76 -24.64
C SER A 33 40.08 31.48 -23.69
N ALA A 34 38.87 30.90 -23.50
CA ALA A 34 38.02 31.14 -22.34
C ALA A 34 37.29 29.85 -21.97
N ASP A 35 37.50 29.50 -20.75
CA ASP A 35 36.99 28.44 -19.95
C ASP A 35 35.45 28.31 -20.08
N THR A 36 34.95 27.21 -20.58
CA THR A 36 33.55 26.82 -20.58
C THR A 36 33.34 25.64 -19.68
N THR A 37 32.76 25.89 -18.53
CA THR A 37 32.12 24.92 -17.65
C THR A 37 31.25 23.98 -18.48
N GLN A 38 31.64 22.70 -18.55
CA GLN A 38 30.85 21.63 -19.14
C GLN A 38 29.59 21.41 -18.31
N ALA A 39 28.45 21.65 -18.92
CA ALA A 39 27.19 21.01 -18.52
C ALA A 39 27.32 19.51 -18.77
N GLY A 40 27.00 18.70 -17.77
CA GLY A 40 27.12 17.26 -17.82
C GLY A 40 26.34 16.66 -18.98
N GLU A 41 27.04 16.03 -19.90
CA GLU A 41 26.46 15.16 -20.89
C GLU A 41 25.85 13.95 -20.16
N THR A 42 24.53 13.82 -20.23
CA THR A 42 23.84 12.57 -19.93
C THR A 42 24.36 11.54 -20.95
N LYS A 43 25.24 10.66 -20.52
CA LYS A 43 25.63 9.50 -21.32
C LYS A 43 24.39 8.65 -21.55
N THR A 44 23.83 8.72 -22.73
CA THR A 44 22.99 7.67 -23.28
C THR A 44 23.84 6.40 -23.39
N VAL A 45 23.63 5.47 -22.47
CA VAL A 45 24.18 4.12 -22.57
C VAL A 45 23.33 3.40 -23.61
N SER A 46 23.77 3.41 -24.85
CA SER A 46 23.21 2.58 -25.92
C SER A 46 24.24 1.50 -26.29
N GLY A 47 23.84 0.23 -26.07
CA GLY A 47 24.41 -0.91 -26.75
C GLY A 47 25.57 -1.64 -26.07
N THR A 48 25.34 -2.29 -24.93
CA THR A 48 26.31 -3.24 -24.35
C THR A 48 25.71 -4.59 -23.96
N GLY A 49 24.48 -4.91 -24.36
CA GLY A 49 23.86 -6.17 -23.93
C GLY A 49 23.39 -6.14 -22.45
N GLU A 50 23.31 -4.99 -21.82
CA GLU A 50 22.82 -4.79 -20.47
C GLU A 50 21.28 -4.90 -20.42
N LYS A 51 20.75 -5.70 -19.51
CA LYS A 51 19.32 -5.88 -19.28
C LYS A 51 18.81 -4.79 -18.36
N VAL A 52 18.14 -3.80 -18.93
CA VAL A 52 17.57 -2.65 -18.21
C VAL A 52 16.06 -2.67 -18.30
N LEU A 53 15.38 -2.59 -17.14
CA LEU A 53 13.95 -2.35 -17.05
C LEU A 53 13.69 -0.92 -16.56
N LYS A 54 12.75 -0.22 -17.21
CA LYS A 54 12.28 1.10 -16.82
C LYS A 54 10.83 1.00 -16.37
N PHE A 55 10.60 1.19 -15.09
CA PHE A 55 9.28 1.16 -14.48
C PHE A 55 8.80 2.58 -14.15
N GLY A 56 7.60 2.94 -14.60
CA GLY A 56 6.96 4.23 -14.27
C GLY A 56 5.97 4.07 -13.12
N GLN A 57 6.13 4.82 -12.05
CA GLN A 57 5.16 4.86 -10.94
C GLN A 57 4.93 6.29 -10.44
N ALA A 58 3.93 6.49 -9.58
CA ALA A 58 3.79 7.71 -8.80
C ALA A 58 4.98 7.85 -7.83
N ASN A 59 5.33 9.09 -7.48
CA ASN A 59 6.39 9.34 -6.52
C ASN A 59 6.11 8.59 -5.20
N ALA A 60 7.07 7.79 -4.75
CA ALA A 60 6.97 6.97 -3.55
C ALA A 60 6.95 7.78 -2.24
N GLY A 61 7.21 9.10 -2.32
CA GLY A 61 7.42 9.96 -1.18
C GLY A 61 8.88 9.95 -0.71
N THR A 62 9.18 10.70 0.32
CA THR A 62 10.53 10.79 0.88
C THR A 62 10.80 9.60 1.80
N GLY A 63 11.78 8.78 1.41
CA GLY A 63 12.36 7.73 2.25
C GLY A 63 11.82 6.32 2.01
N LEU A 64 12.78 5.41 1.96
CA LEU A 64 12.58 3.97 1.75
C LEU A 64 12.69 3.16 3.06
N ASP A 65 12.68 3.81 4.21
CA ASP A 65 12.64 3.17 5.52
C ASP A 65 11.22 2.65 5.82
N MET A 66 10.98 1.36 5.61
CA MET A 66 9.66 0.77 5.74
C MET A 66 9.14 0.68 7.18
N GLN A 67 9.97 0.88 8.18
CA GLN A 67 9.46 1.09 9.55
C GLN A 67 8.75 2.44 9.69
N LYS A 68 9.13 3.46 8.89
CA LYS A 68 8.56 4.82 8.91
C LYS A 68 7.57 5.09 7.77
N SER A 69 7.65 4.34 6.68
CA SER A 69 6.79 4.50 5.50
C SER A 69 5.62 3.53 5.51
N THR A 70 4.48 3.95 4.94
CA THR A 70 3.33 3.09 4.62
C THR A 70 3.01 3.15 3.14
N SER A 71 3.91 3.70 2.32
CA SER A 71 3.78 3.81 0.87
C SER A 71 4.08 2.47 0.20
N SER A 72 3.13 1.92 -0.57
CA SER A 72 3.36 0.72 -1.37
C SER A 72 4.40 0.93 -2.48
N GLY A 73 4.48 2.16 -3.02
CA GLY A 73 5.52 2.52 -3.99
C GLY A 73 6.92 2.51 -3.38
N ALA A 74 7.06 2.97 -2.11
CA ALA A 74 8.33 2.86 -1.38
C ALA A 74 8.66 1.41 -1.05
N ALA A 75 7.68 0.60 -0.65
CA ALA A 75 7.86 -0.82 -0.37
C ALA A 75 8.37 -1.58 -1.61
N SER A 76 7.80 -1.32 -2.79
CA SER A 76 8.23 -1.97 -4.05
C SER A 76 9.69 -1.67 -4.44
N ILE A 77 10.27 -0.58 -3.95
CA ILE A 77 11.69 -0.28 -4.13
C ILE A 77 12.52 -0.89 -2.99
N ALA A 78 12.03 -0.75 -1.76
CA ALA A 78 12.73 -1.24 -0.57
C ALA A 78 12.90 -2.77 -0.61
N ASP A 79 11.86 -3.52 -0.99
CA ASP A 79 11.88 -4.99 -1.07
C ASP A 79 12.87 -5.53 -2.12
N GLU A 80 13.32 -4.71 -3.06
CA GLU A 80 14.39 -5.08 -3.98
C GLU A 80 15.79 -4.90 -3.36
N VAL A 81 15.89 -4.15 -2.26
CA VAL A 81 17.15 -3.82 -1.58
C VAL A 81 17.28 -4.52 -0.24
N THR A 82 16.17 -4.57 0.51
CA THR A 82 16.09 -5.19 1.85
C THR A 82 15.27 -6.47 1.78
N GLU A 83 15.44 -7.33 2.75
CA GLU A 83 14.66 -8.56 2.88
C GLU A 83 14.25 -8.77 4.34
N SER A 84 13.08 -9.33 4.52
CA SER A 84 12.61 -9.83 5.80
C SER A 84 12.94 -11.31 5.99
N LEU A 85 12.66 -11.87 7.17
CA LEU A 85 12.95 -13.28 7.48
C LEU A 85 12.22 -14.24 6.56
N LEU A 86 11.00 -13.86 6.18
CA LEU A 86 10.09 -14.56 5.26
C LEU A 86 9.67 -13.59 4.15
N ARG A 87 8.96 -14.08 3.13
CA ARG A 87 8.23 -13.26 2.16
C ARG A 87 7.00 -14.01 1.66
N PHE A 88 6.13 -13.33 0.93
CA PHE A 88 5.04 -13.95 0.18
C PHE A 88 5.43 -14.02 -1.31
N ASN A 89 5.24 -15.20 -1.90
CA ASN A 89 5.42 -15.37 -3.34
C ASN A 89 4.19 -14.88 -4.13
N ASP A 90 4.23 -14.99 -5.45
CA ASP A 90 3.16 -14.54 -6.35
C ASP A 90 1.82 -15.25 -6.15
N LYS A 91 1.83 -16.40 -5.45
CA LYS A 91 0.62 -17.14 -5.08
C LYS A 91 0.12 -16.77 -3.68
N ASN A 92 0.78 -15.79 -3.04
CA ASN A 92 0.56 -15.44 -1.64
C ASN A 92 0.88 -16.57 -0.65
N GLU A 93 1.81 -17.46 -1.00
CA GLU A 93 2.33 -18.49 -0.12
C GLU A 93 3.59 -17.96 0.59
N GLU A 94 3.77 -18.33 1.85
CA GLU A 94 4.94 -17.93 2.64
C GLU A 94 6.19 -18.69 2.20
N GLU A 95 7.30 -18.00 2.05
CA GLU A 95 8.61 -18.55 1.72
C GLU A 95 9.67 -18.09 2.72
N VAL A 96 10.62 -18.98 3.05
CA VAL A 96 11.78 -18.62 3.84
C VAL A 96 12.81 -17.87 2.99
N VAL A 97 13.25 -16.71 3.48
CA VAL A 97 14.25 -15.86 2.78
C VAL A 97 15.58 -15.88 3.52
N LEU A 98 15.64 -15.34 4.73
CA LEU A 98 16.86 -15.25 5.54
C LEU A 98 17.01 -16.41 6.54
N LEU A 99 15.98 -17.26 6.66
CA LEU A 99 15.95 -18.42 7.55
C LEU A 99 16.31 -19.72 6.81
N THR A 100 16.78 -20.72 7.55
CA THR A 100 17.00 -22.08 7.03
C THR A 100 15.69 -22.84 6.87
N ASP A 101 14.67 -22.58 7.73
CA ASP A 101 13.34 -23.18 7.74
C ASP A 101 12.35 -22.22 8.43
N PHE A 102 11.06 -22.53 8.39
CA PHE A 102 10.05 -21.82 9.18
C PHE A 102 10.34 -21.93 10.68
N PRO A 103 9.95 -20.89 11.48
CA PRO A 103 10.20 -20.93 12.92
C PRO A 103 9.47 -22.08 13.59
N LYS A 104 10.10 -22.68 14.59
CA LYS A 104 9.47 -23.67 15.45
C LYS A 104 8.70 -22.95 16.55
N VAL A 105 7.44 -23.30 16.70
CA VAL A 105 6.54 -22.69 17.69
C VAL A 105 6.37 -23.65 18.87
N SER A 106 6.48 -23.12 20.10
CA SER A 106 6.21 -23.90 21.31
C SER A 106 4.72 -24.29 21.43
N ASP A 107 4.42 -25.33 22.20
CA ASP A 107 3.06 -25.85 22.36
C ASP A 107 2.07 -24.81 22.93
N ASP A 108 2.56 -23.83 23.69
CA ASP A 108 1.76 -22.74 24.24
C ASP A 108 1.59 -21.57 23.26
N GLY A 109 2.22 -21.63 22.07
CA GLY A 109 2.13 -20.61 21.03
C GLY A 109 2.88 -19.30 21.36
N LEU A 110 3.74 -19.30 22.40
CA LEU A 110 4.40 -18.08 22.88
C LEU A 110 5.83 -17.92 22.37
N THR A 111 6.58 -19.01 22.22
CA THR A 111 7.99 -18.95 21.82
C THR A 111 8.19 -19.42 20.39
N TYR A 112 8.82 -18.57 19.60
CA TYR A 112 9.19 -18.83 18.21
C TYR A 112 10.71 -18.94 18.13
N SER A 113 11.22 -20.08 17.69
CA SER A 113 12.67 -20.37 17.57
C SER A 113 13.08 -20.30 16.10
N PHE A 114 14.13 -19.54 15.81
CA PHE A 114 14.59 -19.20 14.47
C PHE A 114 16.05 -19.63 14.27
N GLU A 115 16.38 -19.97 13.01
CA GLU A 115 17.75 -20.23 12.57
C GLU A 115 18.03 -19.45 11.26
N LEU A 116 18.98 -18.51 11.28
CA LEU A 116 19.43 -17.74 10.12
C LEU A 116 20.27 -18.59 9.16
N LYS A 117 20.17 -18.33 7.86
CA LYS A 117 21.12 -18.81 6.87
C LYS A 117 22.51 -18.21 7.13
N LYS A 118 23.55 -19.04 7.12
CA LYS A 118 24.94 -18.60 7.27
C LYS A 118 25.48 -18.03 5.97
N GLY A 119 26.37 -17.03 6.07
CA GLY A 119 27.05 -16.44 4.93
C GLY A 119 26.22 -15.46 4.12
N VAL A 120 25.00 -15.14 4.54
CA VAL A 120 24.19 -14.05 3.96
C VAL A 120 24.87 -12.73 4.27
N LYS A 121 25.08 -11.88 3.25
CA LYS A 121 25.74 -10.59 3.40
C LYS A 121 24.82 -9.45 2.98
N PHE A 122 24.88 -8.39 3.73
CA PHE A 122 24.38 -7.10 3.28
C PHE A 122 25.21 -6.57 2.10
N THR A 123 24.63 -5.67 1.31
CA THR A 123 25.31 -5.07 0.13
C THR A 123 26.55 -4.25 0.47
N ASN A 124 26.83 -3.97 1.76
CA ASN A 124 28.09 -3.40 2.25
C ASN A 124 29.14 -4.47 2.61
N GLY A 125 28.85 -5.75 2.39
CA GLY A 125 29.75 -6.88 2.63
C GLY A 125 29.77 -7.43 4.05
N VAL A 126 29.01 -6.84 5.00
CA VAL A 126 28.89 -7.33 6.38
C VAL A 126 27.94 -8.52 6.41
N GLU A 127 28.30 -9.58 7.12
CA GLU A 127 27.45 -10.78 7.28
C GLU A 127 26.29 -10.50 8.25
N LEU A 128 25.10 -10.97 7.86
CA LEU A 128 23.89 -10.93 8.68
C LEU A 128 24.02 -11.84 9.91
N THR A 129 23.67 -11.32 11.07
CA THR A 129 23.63 -12.05 12.33
C THR A 129 22.39 -11.73 13.16
N THR A 130 22.18 -12.47 14.26
CA THR A 130 21.09 -12.22 15.22
C THR A 130 21.12 -10.81 15.81
N LYS A 131 22.27 -10.14 15.83
CA LYS A 131 22.40 -8.74 16.29
C LYS A 131 21.66 -7.76 15.40
N ASP A 132 21.65 -8.01 14.10
CA ASP A 132 20.95 -7.18 13.12
C ASP A 132 19.44 -7.36 13.24
N VAL A 133 18.99 -8.61 13.45
CA VAL A 133 17.58 -8.94 13.71
C VAL A 133 17.10 -8.27 15.00
N GLN A 134 17.85 -8.44 16.10
CA GLN A 134 17.54 -7.80 17.39
C GLN A 134 17.44 -6.28 17.24
N TYR A 135 18.45 -5.68 16.64
CA TYR A 135 18.49 -4.23 16.40
C TYR A 135 17.28 -3.74 15.62
N THR A 136 16.90 -4.47 14.56
CA THR A 136 15.77 -4.11 13.71
C THR A 136 14.46 -4.04 14.49
N PHE A 137 14.16 -5.05 15.32
CA PHE A 137 12.96 -5.04 16.15
C PHE A 137 13.03 -4.03 17.28
N GLU A 138 14.18 -3.90 17.95
CA GLU A 138 14.36 -2.87 19.01
C GLU A 138 14.22 -1.46 18.44
N ARG A 139 14.78 -1.18 17.26
CA ARG A 139 14.62 0.10 16.57
C ARG A 139 13.16 0.43 16.29
N MET A 140 12.36 -0.55 15.88
CA MET A 140 10.92 -0.38 15.62
C MET A 140 10.19 0.15 16.87
N PHE A 141 10.56 -0.30 18.08
CA PHE A 141 9.91 0.08 19.33
C PHE A 141 10.61 1.24 20.05
N THR A 142 11.71 1.73 19.52
CA THR A 142 12.39 2.93 20.05
C THR A 142 11.56 4.18 19.69
N PRO A 143 11.07 4.98 20.65
CA PRO A 143 10.16 6.11 20.38
C PRO A 143 10.73 7.13 19.37
N GLU A 144 12.04 7.38 19.41
CA GLU A 144 12.73 8.31 18.51
C GLU A 144 12.70 7.87 17.04
N THR A 145 12.50 6.58 16.77
CA THR A 145 12.34 6.08 15.41
C THR A 145 11.06 6.60 14.77
N GLY A 146 9.98 6.73 15.56
CA GLY A 146 8.67 7.13 15.03
C GLY A 146 8.09 6.10 14.07
N ALA A 147 8.34 4.81 14.31
CA ALA A 147 7.89 3.73 13.46
C ALA A 147 6.36 3.64 13.43
N LYS A 148 5.81 3.38 12.25
CA LYS A 148 4.36 3.25 12.01
C LYS A 148 3.89 1.80 12.02
N SER A 149 4.83 0.85 12.02
CA SER A 149 4.59 -0.59 11.95
C SER A 149 4.49 -1.29 13.31
N THR A 150 4.62 -0.55 14.41
CA THR A 150 4.69 -1.10 15.77
C THR A 150 3.51 -2.01 16.13
N THR A 151 2.29 -1.68 15.68
CA THR A 151 1.07 -2.43 16.00
C THR A 151 1.02 -3.85 15.40
N TYR A 152 1.86 -4.14 14.41
CA TYR A 152 1.97 -5.49 13.83
C TYR A 152 2.84 -6.41 14.66
N PHE A 153 3.63 -5.87 15.58
CA PHE A 153 4.61 -6.61 16.37
C PHE A 153 4.57 -6.30 17.87
N ASP A 154 3.62 -5.50 18.35
CA ASP A 154 3.51 -5.06 19.75
C ASP A 154 3.17 -6.16 20.75
N MET A 155 2.86 -7.38 20.25
CA MET A 155 2.71 -8.59 21.04
C MET A 155 4.05 -9.22 21.42
N ILE A 156 5.17 -8.78 20.87
CA ILE A 156 6.50 -9.21 21.34
C ILE A 156 6.70 -8.72 22.77
N LYS A 157 7.10 -9.62 23.66
CA LYS A 157 7.28 -9.33 25.08
C LYS A 157 8.29 -8.19 25.27
N GLY A 158 7.89 -7.17 26.03
CA GLY A 158 8.69 -5.95 26.26
C GLY A 158 8.54 -4.86 25.20
N ALA A 159 7.82 -5.09 24.08
CA ALA A 159 7.59 -4.07 23.06
C ALA A 159 6.88 -2.82 23.62
N LYS A 160 5.85 -3.03 24.45
CA LYS A 160 5.09 -1.94 25.09
C LYS A 160 5.93 -1.13 26.08
N ASP A 161 6.85 -1.80 26.79
CA ASP A 161 7.76 -1.13 27.71
C ASP A 161 8.77 -0.26 26.96
N MET A 162 9.26 -0.73 25.81
CA MET A 162 10.12 0.09 24.94
C MET A 162 9.37 1.29 24.37
N LEU A 163 8.16 1.10 23.84
CA LEU A 163 7.32 2.20 23.33
C LEU A 163 6.99 3.23 24.40
N ALA A 164 6.85 2.81 25.66
CA ALA A 164 6.65 3.70 26.80
C ALA A 164 7.95 4.37 27.29
N GLY A 165 9.12 4.02 26.73
CA GLY A 165 10.43 4.50 27.16
C GLY A 165 10.87 3.94 28.52
N SER A 166 10.22 2.90 29.04
CA SER A 166 10.56 2.25 30.32
C SER A 166 11.59 1.13 30.18
N ALA A 167 11.85 0.67 28.95
CA ALA A 167 12.90 -0.29 28.60
C ALA A 167 13.69 0.17 27.38
N THR A 168 14.92 -0.31 27.24
CA THR A 168 15.82 -0.03 26.12
C THR A 168 16.13 -1.26 25.27
N SER A 169 15.54 -2.41 25.61
CA SER A 169 15.69 -3.67 24.88
C SER A 169 14.42 -4.51 25.01
N LEU A 170 14.21 -5.38 24.01
CA LEU A 170 13.10 -6.33 23.99
C LEU A 170 13.40 -7.50 24.94
N SER A 171 12.64 -7.63 26.02
CA SER A 171 12.76 -8.77 26.94
C SER A 171 12.32 -10.10 26.32
N GLY A 172 11.58 -10.05 25.21
CA GLY A 172 11.16 -11.21 24.44
C GLY A 172 12.12 -11.59 23.31
N PHE A 173 13.23 -10.87 23.11
CA PHE A 173 14.25 -11.30 22.15
C PHE A 173 15.39 -12.00 22.87
N GLU A 174 15.66 -13.25 22.53
CA GLU A 174 16.68 -14.08 23.16
C GLU A 174 17.69 -14.53 22.11
N ALA A 175 18.83 -13.86 21.99
CA ALA A 175 19.95 -14.28 21.14
C ALA A 175 20.63 -15.52 21.78
N VAL A 176 20.61 -16.64 21.08
CA VAL A 176 21.27 -17.88 21.52
C VAL A 176 22.74 -17.88 21.06
N ASP A 177 22.94 -17.55 19.78
CA ASP A 177 24.25 -17.34 19.16
C ASP A 177 24.11 -16.41 17.93
N ASP A 178 25.12 -16.29 17.09
CA ASP A 178 25.10 -15.39 15.93
C ASP A 178 24.05 -15.78 14.87
N TYR A 179 23.47 -16.98 14.92
CA TYR A 179 22.50 -17.48 13.91
C TYR A 179 21.21 -18.05 14.52
N HIS A 180 21.14 -18.25 15.84
CA HIS A 180 19.97 -18.79 16.50
C HIS A 180 19.42 -17.77 17.50
N PHE A 181 18.11 -17.58 17.48
CA PHE A 181 17.41 -16.69 18.40
C PHE A 181 15.96 -17.15 18.62
N ASN A 182 15.38 -16.68 19.72
CA ASN A 182 13.96 -16.84 20.01
C ASN A 182 13.29 -15.47 20.07
N ILE A 183 12.02 -15.44 19.64
CA ILE A 183 11.10 -14.33 19.93
C ILE A 183 9.97 -14.87 20.79
N VAL A 184 9.74 -14.23 21.93
CA VAL A 184 8.70 -14.60 22.91
C VAL A 184 7.60 -13.55 22.86
N LEU A 185 6.36 -13.99 22.73
CA LEU A 185 5.16 -13.15 22.70
C LEU A 185 4.53 -13.04 24.10
N GLU A 186 3.77 -11.98 24.34
CA GLU A 186 2.96 -11.78 25.55
C GLU A 186 1.74 -12.72 25.60
N GLN A 187 1.21 -13.07 24.43
CA GLN A 187 0.06 -13.96 24.25
C GLN A 187 0.16 -14.65 22.90
N PRO A 188 -0.49 -15.81 22.69
CA PRO A 188 -0.52 -16.47 21.41
C PRO A 188 -1.09 -15.54 20.33
N PHE A 189 -0.39 -15.48 19.18
CA PHE A 189 -0.78 -14.63 18.08
C PHE A 189 -0.42 -15.30 16.74
N ALA A 190 -1.38 -16.01 16.16
CA ALA A 190 -1.16 -16.79 14.94
C ALA A 190 -0.66 -15.96 13.73
N PRO A 191 -1.12 -14.70 13.49
CA PRO A 191 -0.60 -13.89 12.39
C PRO A 191 0.86 -13.44 12.53
N PHE A 192 1.53 -13.72 13.65
CA PHE A 192 2.90 -13.26 13.90
C PHE A 192 3.89 -13.68 12.81
N VAL A 193 3.84 -14.95 12.39
CA VAL A 193 4.74 -15.46 11.33
C VAL A 193 4.48 -14.73 10.01
N LYS A 194 3.21 -14.50 9.68
CA LYS A 194 2.81 -13.78 8.46
C LYS A 194 3.31 -12.32 8.46
N ASN A 195 3.27 -11.65 9.61
CA ASN A 195 3.83 -10.29 9.75
C ASN A 195 5.32 -10.24 9.44
N LEU A 196 6.08 -11.32 9.74
CA LEU A 196 7.51 -11.43 9.43
C LEU A 196 7.81 -11.52 7.91
N GLY A 197 6.80 -11.72 7.09
CA GLY A 197 6.91 -11.72 5.62
C GLY A 197 6.56 -10.38 4.97
N THR A 198 6.41 -9.32 5.75
CA THR A 198 6.10 -7.96 5.23
C THR A 198 7.34 -7.08 5.28
N SER A 199 7.41 -6.07 4.40
CA SER A 199 8.48 -5.06 4.37
C SER A 199 8.68 -4.33 5.71
N TYR A 200 7.68 -4.36 6.59
CA TYR A 200 7.81 -3.79 7.94
C TYR A 200 8.80 -4.56 8.83
N ALA A 201 9.08 -5.82 8.48
CA ALA A 201 10.02 -6.70 9.18
C ALA A 201 11.36 -6.86 8.45
N ASP A 202 11.65 -6.02 7.45
CA ASP A 202 12.94 -6.02 6.75
C ASP A 202 14.10 -5.86 7.71
N ILE A 203 15.12 -6.70 7.55
CA ILE A 203 16.25 -6.72 8.47
C ILE A 203 17.32 -5.71 8.03
N PHE A 204 17.70 -4.85 8.95
CA PHE A 204 18.65 -3.77 8.73
C PHE A 204 20.02 -4.05 9.36
N PRO A 205 21.15 -3.73 8.67
CA PRO A 205 22.48 -3.84 9.24
C PRO A 205 22.65 -2.83 10.39
N ALA A 206 22.76 -3.32 11.62
CA ALA A 206 22.71 -2.52 12.85
C ALA A 206 23.66 -1.33 12.82
N GLU A 207 24.94 -1.55 12.52
CA GLU A 207 25.95 -0.49 12.58
C GLU A 207 25.80 0.55 11.45
N ALA A 208 25.43 0.11 10.23
CA ALA A 208 25.22 1.03 9.12
C ALA A 208 23.96 1.90 9.34
N THR A 209 22.88 1.31 9.88
CA THR A 209 21.65 2.03 10.18
C THR A 209 21.86 3.05 11.30
N LYS A 210 22.59 2.69 12.37
CA LYS A 210 22.98 3.63 13.42
C LYS A 210 23.83 4.78 12.89
N ALA A 211 24.80 4.48 12.01
CA ALA A 211 25.67 5.49 11.42
C ALA A 211 24.90 6.47 10.52
N ALA A 212 23.92 6.00 9.75
CA ALA A 212 23.06 6.83 8.91
C ALA A 212 22.06 7.66 9.75
N GLY A 213 21.62 7.14 10.89
CA GLY A 213 20.72 7.87 11.81
C GLY A 213 19.42 8.31 11.14
N ALA A 214 19.18 9.61 11.08
CA ALA A 214 17.98 10.19 10.46
C ALA A 214 17.94 10.02 8.93
N ASP A 215 19.09 9.86 8.29
CA ASP A 215 19.23 9.73 6.85
C ASP A 215 19.04 8.28 6.35
N TRP A 216 18.75 7.34 7.26
CA TRP A 216 18.45 5.95 6.88
C TRP A 216 17.22 5.89 5.96
N GLY A 217 17.38 5.24 4.81
CA GLY A 217 16.34 5.15 3.78
C GLY A 217 16.23 6.40 2.88
N ILE A 218 17.10 7.41 3.03
CA ILE A 218 17.13 8.61 2.20
C ILE A 218 18.30 8.52 1.19
N GLY A 219 18.04 8.92 -0.06
CA GLY A 219 19.05 8.84 -1.12
C GLY A 219 19.54 7.39 -1.28
N THR A 220 20.85 7.18 -1.16
CA THR A 220 21.48 5.84 -1.27
C THR A 220 21.68 5.15 0.10
N ASN A 221 21.15 5.69 1.19
CA ASN A 221 21.37 5.18 2.54
C ASN A 221 20.38 4.05 2.92
N LEU A 222 20.08 3.15 1.99
CA LEU A 222 19.39 1.90 2.30
C LEU A 222 20.31 0.74 1.91
N ILE A 223 20.67 -0.08 2.87
CA ILE A 223 21.56 -1.23 2.75
C ILE A 223 20.80 -2.46 3.21
N GLY A 224 20.72 -3.48 2.39
CA GLY A 224 20.02 -4.71 2.70
C GLY A 224 20.72 -5.93 2.13
N THR A 225 20.05 -7.06 2.21
CA THR A 225 20.50 -8.37 1.71
C THR A 225 19.95 -8.71 0.33
N GLY A 226 19.11 -7.82 -0.24
CA GLY A 226 18.29 -8.06 -1.42
C GLY A 226 19.04 -8.18 -2.73
N PRO A 227 18.27 -8.48 -3.82
CA PRO A 227 18.81 -8.71 -5.16
C PRO A 227 19.44 -7.48 -5.81
N TYR A 228 19.09 -6.28 -5.34
CA TYR A 228 19.61 -5.03 -5.88
C TYR A 228 20.22 -4.15 -4.78
N LYS A 229 20.96 -3.14 -5.22
CA LYS A 229 21.49 -2.05 -4.40
C LYS A 229 21.21 -0.71 -5.07
N ILE A 230 21.00 0.35 -4.32
CA ILE A 230 20.73 1.69 -4.84
C ILE A 230 22.02 2.27 -5.40
N LEU A 231 22.04 2.55 -6.71
CA LEU A 231 23.12 3.29 -7.37
C LEU A 231 22.92 4.80 -7.21
N SER A 232 21.69 5.28 -7.43
CA SER A 232 21.30 6.67 -7.23
C SER A 232 19.84 6.78 -6.87
N ASN A 233 19.49 7.79 -6.09
CA ASN A 233 18.13 8.18 -5.76
C ASN A 233 18.11 9.69 -5.57
N ASP A 234 17.36 10.42 -6.39
CA ASP A 234 17.19 11.86 -6.27
C ASP A 234 15.88 12.27 -5.57
N ASP A 235 15.12 11.28 -5.09
CA ASP A 235 13.84 11.41 -4.36
C ASP A 235 12.71 12.11 -5.14
N THR A 236 12.97 12.58 -6.36
CA THR A 236 12.00 13.41 -7.13
C THR A 236 11.73 12.90 -8.54
N THR A 237 12.73 12.36 -9.22
CA THR A 237 12.59 11.93 -10.63
C THR A 237 12.80 10.45 -10.84
N GLU A 238 13.82 9.85 -10.21
CA GLU A 238 14.08 8.42 -10.36
C GLU A 238 14.91 7.82 -9.22
N VAL A 239 14.74 6.50 -9.06
CA VAL A 239 15.65 5.62 -8.31
C VAL A 239 16.27 4.64 -9.30
N VAL A 240 17.61 4.52 -9.28
CA VAL A 240 18.34 3.55 -10.10
C VAL A 240 18.91 2.46 -9.19
N LEU A 241 18.48 1.24 -9.44
CA LEU A 241 18.94 0.05 -8.76
C LEU A 241 19.84 -0.76 -9.71
N VAL A 242 20.94 -1.29 -9.19
CA VAL A 242 21.84 -2.20 -9.92
C VAL A 242 21.90 -3.54 -9.20
N LYS A 243 22.06 -4.63 -9.94
CA LYS A 243 22.10 -5.97 -9.36
C LYS A 243 23.17 -6.11 -8.28
N ASN A 244 22.85 -6.92 -7.29
CA ASN A 244 23.78 -7.38 -6.26
C ASN A 244 24.41 -8.70 -6.72
N ASP A 245 25.67 -8.65 -7.17
CA ASP A 245 26.36 -9.83 -7.67
C ASP A 245 26.61 -10.90 -6.59
N ASP A 246 26.57 -10.51 -5.31
CA ASP A 246 26.73 -11.40 -4.15
C ASP A 246 25.37 -11.82 -3.53
N TYR A 247 24.27 -11.68 -4.28
CA TYR A 247 22.95 -12.02 -3.77
C TYR A 247 22.82 -13.50 -3.40
N HIS A 248 22.43 -13.77 -2.16
CA HIS A 248 22.33 -15.13 -1.62
C HIS A 248 21.18 -15.96 -2.23
N GLY A 249 20.16 -15.30 -2.78
CA GLY A 249 18.97 -15.93 -3.39
C GLY A 249 19.20 -16.44 -4.82
N GLY A 250 20.39 -16.25 -5.39
CA GLY A 250 20.77 -16.77 -6.71
C GLY A 250 20.88 -15.69 -7.78
N ASN A 251 20.54 -16.05 -9.02
CA ASN A 251 20.75 -15.16 -10.17
C ASN A 251 19.71 -14.05 -10.22
N VAL A 252 20.18 -12.82 -10.45
CA VAL A 252 19.35 -11.64 -10.73
C VAL A 252 19.40 -11.39 -12.23
N ASN A 253 18.25 -11.37 -12.89
CA ASN A 253 18.17 -11.34 -14.36
C ASN A 253 18.45 -9.95 -14.94
N LEU A 254 17.95 -8.89 -14.29
CA LEU A 254 18.18 -7.52 -14.74
C LEU A 254 19.53 -7.01 -14.20
N ASP A 255 20.28 -6.33 -15.05
CA ASP A 255 21.51 -5.62 -14.62
C ASP A 255 21.14 -4.29 -13.92
N THR A 256 20.09 -3.64 -14.40
CA THR A 256 19.62 -2.34 -13.88
C THR A 256 18.10 -2.25 -13.88
N LEU A 257 17.53 -1.82 -12.77
CA LEU A 257 16.12 -1.43 -12.63
C LEU A 257 16.07 0.10 -12.41
N ARG A 258 15.38 0.80 -13.28
CA ARG A 258 15.11 2.23 -13.15
C ARG A 258 13.66 2.45 -12.81
N VAL A 259 13.38 3.05 -11.67
CA VAL A 259 12.04 3.43 -11.23
C VAL A 259 11.88 4.94 -11.43
N LEU A 260 11.09 5.32 -12.44
CA LEU A 260 10.87 6.71 -12.82
C LEU A 260 9.57 7.23 -12.20
N TYR A 261 9.59 8.44 -11.65
CA TYR A 261 8.45 9.05 -10.99
C TYR A 261 7.67 9.97 -11.92
N TYR A 262 6.34 9.85 -11.84
CA TYR A 262 5.39 10.66 -12.59
C TYR A 262 4.27 11.13 -11.67
N ASP A 263 4.03 12.44 -11.64
CA ASP A 263 2.96 13.03 -10.81
C ASP A 263 1.57 12.83 -11.42
N ASP A 264 1.51 12.59 -12.72
CA ASP A 264 0.28 12.49 -13.49
C ASP A 264 0.22 11.20 -14.30
N ALA A 265 -0.91 10.46 -14.14
CA ALA A 265 -1.09 9.17 -14.81
C ALA A 265 -1.09 9.27 -16.35
N GLN A 266 -1.61 10.38 -16.92
CA GLN A 266 -1.65 10.56 -18.37
C GLN A 266 -0.24 10.80 -18.91
N THR A 267 0.56 11.62 -18.23
CA THR A 267 1.98 11.85 -18.56
C THR A 267 2.77 10.55 -18.53
N LYS A 268 2.52 9.70 -17.54
CA LYS A 268 3.14 8.38 -17.42
C LYS A 268 2.77 7.45 -18.58
N LEU A 269 1.51 7.42 -19.00
CA LEU A 269 1.08 6.60 -20.15
C LEU A 269 1.67 7.13 -21.47
N ILE A 270 1.82 8.46 -21.64
CA ILE A 270 2.52 9.03 -22.79
C ILE A 270 3.99 8.58 -22.82
N ALA A 271 4.66 8.54 -21.66
CA ALA A 271 6.03 8.03 -21.56
C ALA A 271 6.11 6.53 -21.95
N TYR A 272 5.10 5.73 -21.58
CA TYR A 272 4.99 4.35 -22.04
C TYR A 272 4.85 4.24 -23.56
N GLU A 273 3.95 5.02 -24.17
CA GLU A 273 3.76 5.04 -25.63
C GLU A 273 5.06 5.40 -26.36
N ASN A 274 5.78 6.40 -25.88
CA ASN A 274 7.04 6.87 -26.45
C ASN A 274 8.21 5.88 -26.24
N GLY A 275 8.08 4.88 -25.35
CA GLY A 275 9.16 3.96 -24.99
C GLY A 275 10.17 4.55 -23.99
N ASP A 276 9.80 5.61 -23.29
CA ASP A 276 10.59 6.19 -22.20
C ASP A 276 10.53 5.29 -20.95
N ILE A 277 9.43 4.55 -20.76
CA ILE A 277 9.25 3.48 -19.79
C ILE A 277 8.74 2.20 -20.44
N ASP A 278 8.99 1.05 -19.81
CA ASP A 278 8.70 -0.28 -20.34
C ASP A 278 7.50 -0.94 -19.64
N LEU A 279 7.18 -0.47 -18.44
CA LEU A 279 6.14 -1.01 -17.56
C LEU A 279 5.51 0.12 -16.74
N SER A 280 4.20 0.07 -16.52
CA SER A 280 3.45 1.01 -15.69
C SER A 280 2.14 0.40 -15.18
N ASP A 281 1.59 0.93 -14.09
CA ASP A 281 0.18 0.75 -13.77
C ASP A 281 -0.70 1.44 -14.84
N LEU A 282 -1.85 0.85 -15.13
CA LEU A 282 -2.84 1.35 -16.07
C LEU A 282 -4.12 1.73 -15.30
N PRO A 283 -4.52 3.01 -15.26
CA PRO A 283 -5.77 3.41 -14.62
C PRO A 283 -6.98 2.70 -15.23
N ALA A 284 -7.95 2.31 -14.40
CA ALA A 284 -9.18 1.66 -14.86
C ALA A 284 -9.95 2.50 -15.91
N SER A 285 -9.92 3.82 -15.79
CA SER A 285 -10.53 4.76 -16.75
C SER A 285 -9.90 4.74 -18.16
N GLN A 286 -8.70 4.17 -18.30
CA GLN A 286 -7.98 4.05 -19.57
C GLN A 286 -8.03 2.62 -20.12
N LEU A 287 -8.57 1.66 -19.37
CA LEU A 287 -8.53 0.25 -19.71
C LEU A 287 -9.16 -0.04 -21.08
N GLU A 288 -10.36 0.45 -21.34
CA GLU A 288 -11.08 0.23 -22.61
C GLU A 288 -10.29 0.75 -23.82
N GLN A 289 -9.70 1.93 -23.70
CA GLN A 289 -8.88 2.53 -24.76
C GLN A 289 -7.65 1.69 -25.06
N TYR A 290 -6.97 1.21 -24.01
CA TYR A 290 -5.74 0.43 -24.15
C TYR A 290 -6.02 -1.02 -24.55
N GLU A 291 -7.12 -1.64 -24.16
CA GLU A 291 -7.54 -2.96 -24.63
C GLU A 291 -7.76 -2.98 -26.15
N ALA A 292 -8.22 -1.87 -26.74
CA ALA A 292 -8.43 -1.80 -28.18
C ALA A 292 -7.13 -1.88 -29.00
N ASN A 293 -5.99 -1.42 -28.45
CA ASN A 293 -4.73 -1.27 -29.19
C ASN A 293 -3.57 -2.08 -28.59
N HIS A 294 -3.65 -2.47 -27.32
CA HIS A 294 -2.54 -3.05 -26.52
C HIS A 294 -3.00 -4.25 -25.69
N ALA A 295 -4.01 -5.00 -26.12
CA ALA A 295 -4.61 -6.09 -25.32
C ALA A 295 -3.57 -7.10 -24.78
N ASP A 296 -2.56 -7.44 -25.59
CA ASP A 296 -1.51 -8.41 -25.24
C ASP A 296 -0.50 -7.85 -24.23
N GLU A 297 -0.45 -6.51 -24.08
CA GLU A 297 0.45 -5.81 -23.15
C GLU A 297 -0.17 -5.63 -21.76
N ILE A 298 -1.51 -5.82 -21.63
CA ILE A 298 -2.23 -5.61 -20.37
C ILE A 298 -2.14 -6.84 -19.48
N LYS A 299 -1.77 -6.63 -18.24
CA LYS A 299 -1.76 -7.63 -17.15
C LYS A 299 -2.75 -7.21 -16.08
N LYS A 300 -3.60 -8.15 -15.65
CA LYS A 300 -4.62 -7.91 -14.61
C LYS A 300 -4.21 -8.60 -13.32
N TYR A 301 -4.36 -7.90 -12.22
CA TYR A 301 -4.07 -8.38 -10.88
C TYR A 301 -5.26 -8.09 -9.95
N TYR A 302 -5.50 -8.96 -9.00
CA TYR A 302 -6.57 -8.83 -8.01
C TYR A 302 -5.95 -8.77 -6.61
N PRO A 303 -5.85 -7.56 -6.02
CA PRO A 303 -5.34 -7.38 -4.65
C PRO A 303 -6.23 -8.12 -3.62
N LEU A 304 -5.65 -8.43 -2.47
CA LEU A 304 -6.37 -8.99 -1.32
C LEU A 304 -7.16 -7.91 -0.60
N GLY A 305 -8.04 -7.23 -1.31
CA GLY A 305 -8.74 -6.07 -0.80
C GLY A 305 -10.23 -6.09 -1.07
N THR A 306 -10.94 -5.23 -0.35
CA THR A 306 -12.37 -4.98 -0.53
C THR A 306 -12.61 -3.49 -0.56
N THR A 307 -13.32 -3.02 -1.58
CA THR A 307 -13.86 -1.67 -1.63
C THR A 307 -15.26 -1.70 -1.04
N PHE A 308 -15.51 -0.80 -0.09
CA PHE A 308 -16.75 -0.77 0.68
C PHE A 308 -17.11 0.64 1.11
N ILE A 309 -18.35 0.84 1.49
CA ILE A 309 -18.77 2.05 2.19
C ILE A 309 -18.47 1.87 3.67
N SER A 310 -17.59 2.73 4.18
CA SER A 310 -17.31 2.86 5.61
C SER A 310 -18.31 3.83 6.23
N LEU A 311 -18.92 3.43 7.34
CA LEU A 311 -20.01 4.12 8.01
C LEU A 311 -19.60 4.53 9.42
N ASN A 312 -20.01 5.73 9.85
CA ASN A 312 -19.93 6.14 11.24
C ASN A 312 -21.21 5.68 11.97
N LEU A 313 -21.10 4.61 12.74
CA LEU A 313 -22.24 3.96 13.40
C LEU A 313 -22.84 4.78 14.56
N LYS A 314 -22.20 5.90 14.94
CA LYS A 314 -22.74 6.85 15.93
C LYS A 314 -23.50 8.01 15.30
N SER A 315 -23.42 8.19 13.98
CA SER A 315 -24.10 9.31 13.33
C SER A 315 -25.61 9.09 13.20
N GLU A 316 -26.31 10.20 13.10
CA GLU A 316 -27.77 10.22 12.92
C GLU A 316 -28.16 9.37 11.71
N TYR A 317 -29.25 8.61 11.82
CA TYR A 317 -29.77 7.62 10.89
C TYR A 317 -28.85 6.39 10.70
N ILE A 318 -27.53 6.55 10.54
CA ILE A 318 -26.58 5.44 10.34
C ILE A 318 -26.52 4.52 11.56
N SER A 319 -26.80 5.01 12.77
CA SER A 319 -26.89 4.18 13.98
C SER A 319 -28.00 3.13 13.92
N ASP A 320 -29.05 3.33 13.11
CA ASP A 320 -30.12 2.36 12.87
C ASP A 320 -29.67 1.30 11.85
N VAL A 321 -29.63 0.03 12.27
CA VAL A 321 -29.29 -1.10 11.40
C VAL A 321 -30.22 -1.23 10.18
N ASN A 322 -31.50 -0.82 10.32
CA ASN A 322 -32.45 -0.85 9.21
C ASN A 322 -32.06 0.12 8.10
N VAL A 323 -31.51 1.28 8.44
CA VAL A 323 -30.98 2.24 7.47
C VAL A 323 -29.77 1.65 6.76
N ARG A 324 -28.80 1.06 7.50
CA ARG A 324 -27.61 0.43 6.91
C ARG A 324 -27.98 -0.73 5.97
N LYS A 325 -28.96 -1.55 6.40
CA LYS A 325 -29.50 -2.64 5.57
C LYS A 325 -30.19 -2.13 4.30
N ALA A 326 -30.97 -1.06 4.41
CA ALA A 326 -31.62 -0.44 3.25
C ALA A 326 -30.58 0.12 2.26
N ILE A 327 -29.52 0.79 2.76
CA ILE A 327 -28.40 1.26 1.91
C ILE A 327 -27.78 0.07 1.16
N SER A 328 -27.48 -1.04 1.85
CA SER A 328 -26.88 -2.22 1.22
C SER A 328 -27.75 -2.81 0.12
N LEU A 329 -29.09 -2.91 0.35
CA LEU A 329 -30.04 -3.46 -0.60
C LEU A 329 -30.34 -2.53 -1.78
N ALA A 330 -30.10 -1.23 -1.64
CA ALA A 330 -30.33 -0.25 -2.70
C ALA A 330 -29.22 -0.24 -3.77
N ILE A 331 -28.05 -0.79 -3.51
CA ILE A 331 -26.87 -0.69 -4.39
C ILE A 331 -26.80 -1.87 -5.36
N ASN A 332 -26.85 -1.58 -6.66
CA ASN A 332 -26.62 -2.56 -7.72
C ASN A 332 -25.10 -2.72 -7.98
N ARG A 333 -24.52 -3.73 -7.35
CA ARG A 333 -23.07 -3.97 -7.42
C ARG A 333 -22.60 -4.45 -8.79
N GLU A 334 -23.44 -5.22 -9.50
CA GLU A 334 -23.12 -5.67 -10.85
C GLU A 334 -23.08 -4.50 -11.83
N GLU A 335 -24.05 -3.60 -11.76
CA GLU A 335 -24.08 -2.40 -12.59
C GLU A 335 -22.92 -1.45 -12.24
N LEU A 336 -22.63 -1.28 -10.94
CA LEU A 336 -21.50 -0.47 -10.47
C LEU A 336 -20.18 -0.98 -11.08
N VAL A 337 -19.91 -2.28 -11.02
CA VAL A 337 -18.69 -2.86 -11.57
C VAL A 337 -18.68 -2.79 -13.09
N ASN A 338 -19.75 -3.22 -13.75
CA ASN A 338 -19.77 -3.37 -15.22
C ASN A 338 -19.83 -2.02 -15.95
N THR A 339 -20.51 -1.02 -15.36
CA THR A 339 -20.75 0.27 -16.02
C THR A 339 -19.82 1.36 -15.51
N ILE A 340 -19.72 1.54 -14.20
CA ILE A 340 -18.91 2.65 -13.63
C ILE A 340 -17.42 2.32 -13.63
N LEU A 341 -17.09 1.05 -13.35
CA LEU A 341 -15.69 0.59 -13.29
C LEU A 341 -15.22 -0.10 -14.57
N ALA A 342 -16.03 -0.10 -15.64
CA ALA A 342 -15.69 -0.75 -16.90
C ALA A 342 -15.19 -2.21 -16.75
N GLY A 343 -15.73 -2.93 -15.77
CA GLY A 343 -15.34 -4.32 -15.47
C GLY A 343 -14.09 -4.45 -14.58
N ALA A 344 -13.53 -3.36 -14.07
CA ALA A 344 -12.32 -3.39 -13.23
C ALA A 344 -12.62 -3.79 -11.78
N GLY A 345 -13.22 -4.95 -11.56
CA GLY A 345 -13.52 -5.49 -10.24
C GLY A 345 -14.40 -6.75 -10.31
N ILE A 346 -14.68 -7.32 -9.16
CA ILE A 346 -15.62 -8.42 -8.96
C ILE A 346 -16.69 -7.94 -7.97
N PRO A 347 -17.99 -7.99 -8.28
CA PRO A 347 -19.03 -7.63 -7.33
C PRO A 347 -18.89 -8.41 -6.02
N ALA A 348 -18.93 -7.71 -4.87
CA ALA A 348 -18.69 -8.33 -3.59
C ALA A 348 -19.83 -9.25 -3.15
N THR A 349 -19.49 -10.37 -2.54
CA THR A 349 -20.41 -11.31 -1.88
C THR A 349 -20.48 -11.04 -0.38
N THR A 350 -19.38 -10.59 0.22
CA THR A 350 -19.23 -10.24 1.63
C THR A 350 -18.08 -9.25 1.84
N PHE A 351 -17.78 -8.85 3.08
CA PHE A 351 -16.67 -7.94 3.36
C PHE A 351 -15.31 -8.61 3.16
N LEU A 352 -15.16 -9.85 3.61
CA LEU A 352 -13.90 -10.56 3.45
C LEU A 352 -13.63 -10.86 1.97
N ASN A 353 -12.42 -10.54 1.49
CA ASN A 353 -12.04 -10.78 0.10
C ASN A 353 -12.04 -12.28 -0.25
N ASN A 354 -12.49 -12.63 -1.45
CA ASN A 354 -12.66 -14.02 -1.92
C ASN A 354 -11.35 -14.82 -2.07
N LYS A 355 -10.20 -14.22 -1.83
CA LYS A 355 -8.90 -14.91 -1.81
C LYS A 355 -8.33 -15.08 -0.39
N ILE A 356 -9.08 -14.66 0.63
CA ILE A 356 -8.65 -14.72 2.03
C ILE A 356 -9.33 -15.90 2.71
N PRO A 357 -8.59 -16.75 3.43
CA PRO A 357 -9.18 -17.83 4.24
C PRO A 357 -10.24 -17.31 5.22
N GLY A 358 -11.40 -17.94 5.23
CA GLY A 358 -12.58 -17.48 5.99
C GLY A 358 -13.65 -16.83 5.12
N HIS A 359 -13.36 -16.49 3.85
CA HIS A 359 -14.42 -16.12 2.91
C HIS A 359 -15.42 -17.26 2.69
N ASP A 360 -16.70 -16.93 2.60
CA ASP A 360 -17.74 -17.92 2.29
C ASP A 360 -18.03 -17.96 0.78
N ASP A 361 -17.38 -18.89 0.08
CA ASP A 361 -17.54 -19.08 -1.37
C ASP A 361 -18.96 -19.53 -1.79
N SER A 362 -19.82 -19.91 -0.85
CA SER A 362 -21.20 -20.29 -1.14
C SER A 362 -22.16 -19.11 -1.27
N LEU A 363 -21.72 -17.90 -0.88
CA LEU A 363 -22.56 -16.70 -0.92
C LEU A 363 -22.67 -16.16 -2.35
N PRO A 364 -23.90 -15.82 -2.81
CA PRO A 364 -24.08 -15.07 -4.05
C PRO A 364 -23.61 -13.62 -3.87
N VAL A 365 -23.52 -12.88 -4.97
CA VAL A 365 -23.40 -11.41 -4.94
C VAL A 365 -24.46 -10.83 -4.01
N MET A 366 -24.09 -9.83 -3.21
CA MET A 366 -24.99 -9.22 -2.24
C MET A 366 -26.28 -8.72 -2.90
N GLU A 367 -27.42 -9.03 -2.26
CA GLU A 367 -28.78 -8.78 -2.81
C GLU A 367 -28.95 -7.29 -3.20
N TYR A 368 -29.44 -7.06 -4.43
CA TYR A 368 -29.97 -5.79 -4.88
C TYR A 368 -31.49 -5.85 -4.88
N ASN A 369 -32.16 -5.06 -4.06
CA ASN A 369 -33.61 -5.08 -3.93
C ASN A 369 -34.13 -3.73 -3.38
N PRO A 370 -34.27 -2.70 -4.25
CA PRO A 370 -34.71 -1.38 -3.83
C PRO A 370 -36.12 -1.36 -3.23
N GLU A 371 -37.02 -2.23 -3.67
CA GLU A 371 -38.38 -2.31 -3.10
C GLU A 371 -38.36 -2.84 -1.65
N LYS A 372 -37.49 -3.81 -1.36
CA LYS A 372 -37.27 -4.31 0.00
C LYS A 372 -36.62 -3.22 0.87
N ALA A 373 -35.68 -2.44 0.30
CA ALA A 373 -35.07 -1.31 0.98
C ALA A 373 -36.10 -0.24 1.38
N LYS A 374 -36.96 0.19 0.46
CA LYS A 374 -38.08 1.12 0.73
C LYS A 374 -38.98 0.61 1.86
N LYS A 375 -39.34 -0.68 1.78
CA LYS A 375 -40.19 -1.28 2.81
C LYS A 375 -39.53 -1.26 4.19
N ILE A 376 -38.24 -1.59 4.29
CA ILE A 376 -37.49 -1.56 5.56
C ILE A 376 -37.47 -0.15 6.13
N LEU A 377 -37.20 0.87 5.31
CA LEU A 377 -37.18 2.27 5.74
C LEU A 377 -38.58 2.72 6.23
N ALA A 378 -39.63 2.34 5.51
CA ALA A 378 -40.99 2.65 5.92
C ALA A 378 -41.39 1.99 7.24
N ASP A 379 -41.06 0.68 7.41
CA ASP A 379 -41.33 -0.07 8.64
C ASP A 379 -40.53 0.50 9.84
N ALA A 380 -39.35 1.07 9.61
CA ALA A 380 -38.52 1.77 10.59
C ALA A 380 -38.94 3.21 10.85
N GLY A 381 -39.97 3.72 10.18
CA GLY A 381 -40.56 5.06 10.43
C GLY A 381 -40.00 6.17 9.52
N TYR A 382 -39.17 5.85 8.54
CA TYR A 382 -38.54 6.85 7.64
C TYR A 382 -39.35 7.12 6.36
N ASN A 383 -40.69 7.23 6.49
CA ASN A 383 -41.61 7.42 5.35
C ASN A 383 -41.41 8.74 4.58
N ASN A 384 -40.78 9.73 5.20
CA ASN A 384 -40.55 11.04 4.58
C ASN A 384 -39.15 11.20 3.97
N GLY A 385 -38.42 10.10 3.86
CA GLY A 385 -37.03 10.11 3.46
C GLY A 385 -36.05 10.55 4.57
N ILE A 386 -34.75 10.36 4.32
CA ILE A 386 -33.67 10.78 5.21
C ILE A 386 -32.57 11.48 4.40
N ASN A 387 -31.82 12.36 5.05
CA ASN A 387 -30.69 13.05 4.44
C ASN A 387 -29.39 12.52 5.03
N LEU A 388 -28.47 12.10 4.17
CA LEU A 388 -27.14 11.64 4.54
C LEU A 388 -26.07 12.47 3.81
N THR A 389 -24.87 12.48 4.35
CA THR A 389 -23.71 13.12 3.72
C THR A 389 -22.58 12.11 3.56
N ALA A 390 -21.99 12.07 2.40
CA ALA A 390 -20.74 11.36 2.15
C ALA A 390 -19.61 12.36 1.90
N GLU A 391 -18.47 12.17 2.54
CA GLU A 391 -17.24 12.84 2.17
C GLU A 391 -16.36 11.88 1.37
N VAL A 392 -15.97 12.29 0.17
CA VAL A 392 -15.26 11.43 -0.79
C VAL A 392 -14.01 12.10 -1.33
N ARG A 393 -13.03 11.28 -1.67
CA ARG A 393 -11.85 11.70 -2.42
C ARG A 393 -12.17 11.73 -3.91
N ASP A 394 -11.31 12.33 -4.69
CA ASP A 394 -11.41 12.38 -6.16
C ASP A 394 -11.59 10.97 -6.77
N THR A 395 -10.85 9.99 -6.27
CA THR A 395 -10.89 8.59 -6.71
C THR A 395 -12.23 7.89 -6.47
N ASP A 396 -13.01 8.36 -5.50
CA ASP A 396 -14.26 7.72 -5.07
C ASP A 396 -15.50 8.44 -5.63
N GLU A 397 -15.32 9.63 -6.24
CA GLU A 397 -16.41 10.53 -6.66
C GLU A 397 -17.38 9.86 -7.65
N ALA A 398 -16.87 9.21 -8.69
CA ALA A 398 -17.71 8.56 -9.70
C ALA A 398 -18.59 7.44 -9.10
N ILE A 399 -18.02 6.66 -8.18
CA ILE A 399 -18.72 5.57 -7.48
C ILE A 399 -19.83 6.15 -6.60
N PHE A 400 -19.54 7.22 -5.84
CA PHE A 400 -20.53 7.82 -4.95
C PHE A 400 -21.62 8.60 -5.67
N ASN A 401 -21.35 9.16 -6.86
CA ASN A 401 -22.38 9.73 -7.71
C ASN A 401 -23.38 8.66 -8.22
N ALA A 402 -22.90 7.45 -8.53
CA ALA A 402 -23.77 6.33 -8.86
C ALA A 402 -24.58 5.86 -7.63
N ILE A 403 -23.92 5.73 -6.47
CA ILE A 403 -24.58 5.37 -5.19
C ILE A 403 -25.65 6.39 -4.82
N GLN A 404 -25.40 7.68 -5.02
CA GLN A 404 -26.39 8.75 -4.80
C GLN A 404 -27.68 8.46 -5.60
N GLY A 405 -27.56 8.06 -6.88
CA GLY A 405 -28.70 7.67 -7.70
C GLY A 405 -29.48 6.49 -7.14
N TYR A 406 -28.78 5.43 -6.73
CA TYR A 406 -29.44 4.25 -6.12
C TYR A 406 -30.14 4.59 -4.79
N LEU A 407 -29.54 5.43 -3.97
CA LEU A 407 -30.11 5.81 -2.67
C LEU A 407 -31.33 6.74 -2.81
N GLU A 408 -31.30 7.64 -3.80
CA GLU A 408 -32.45 8.52 -4.11
C GLU A 408 -33.71 7.71 -4.48
N GLU A 409 -33.57 6.61 -5.20
CA GLU A 409 -34.68 5.72 -5.57
C GLU A 409 -35.39 5.15 -4.32
N VAL A 410 -34.70 4.99 -3.22
CA VAL A 410 -35.27 4.40 -1.99
C VAL A 410 -35.64 5.45 -0.92
N GLY A 411 -35.52 6.75 -1.24
CA GLY A 411 -35.83 7.85 -0.33
C GLY A 411 -34.71 8.23 0.63
N ILE A 412 -33.46 7.91 0.26
CA ILE A 412 -32.27 8.39 0.97
C ILE A 412 -31.61 9.45 0.11
N HIS A 413 -31.67 10.71 0.55
CA HIS A 413 -31.05 11.85 -0.13
C HIS A 413 -29.59 11.97 0.30
N LEU A 414 -28.65 11.60 -0.56
CA LEU A 414 -27.20 11.64 -0.28
C LEU A 414 -26.59 12.93 -0.84
N GLU A 415 -26.00 13.75 0.02
CA GLU A 415 -25.11 14.83 -0.38
C GLU A 415 -23.69 14.30 -0.49
N VAL A 416 -23.09 14.34 -1.69
CA VAL A 416 -21.70 13.93 -1.94
C VAL A 416 -20.80 15.17 -1.88
N LYS A 417 -19.87 15.20 -0.91
CA LYS A 417 -18.88 16.27 -0.72
C LYS A 417 -17.50 15.77 -1.08
N LYS A 418 -16.92 16.34 -2.13
CA LYS A 418 -15.55 16.08 -2.51
C LYS A 418 -14.59 16.90 -1.66
N VAL A 419 -13.61 16.25 -1.05
CA VAL A 419 -12.58 16.85 -0.21
C VAL A 419 -11.19 16.31 -0.57
N ASP A 420 -10.13 17.06 -0.21
CA ASP A 420 -8.76 16.57 -0.37
C ASP A 420 -8.40 15.49 0.68
N ASN A 421 -7.30 14.75 0.44
CA ASN A 421 -6.88 13.66 1.32
C ASN A 421 -6.60 14.09 2.77
N ALA A 422 -6.07 15.29 3.00
CA ALA A 422 -5.74 15.76 4.34
C ALA A 422 -7.01 16.07 5.14
N THR A 423 -7.95 16.78 4.53
CA THR A 423 -9.30 17.05 5.08
C THR A 423 -10.03 15.74 5.36
N TRP A 424 -10.08 14.83 4.37
CA TRP A 424 -10.73 13.53 4.52
C TRP A 424 -10.19 12.71 5.70
N ASN A 425 -8.86 12.65 5.85
CA ASN A 425 -8.23 11.94 6.97
C ASN A 425 -8.55 12.60 8.32
N SER A 426 -8.51 13.94 8.39
CA SER A 426 -8.79 14.72 9.59
C SER A 426 -10.24 14.54 10.05
N ASP A 427 -11.19 14.70 9.14
CA ASP A 427 -12.63 14.65 9.47
C ASP A 427 -13.06 13.24 9.84
N ARG A 428 -12.52 12.23 9.16
CA ARG A 428 -12.75 10.83 9.51
C ARG A 428 -12.20 10.49 10.90
N ALA A 429 -10.97 10.90 11.20
CA ALA A 429 -10.36 10.68 12.51
C ALA A 429 -11.11 11.40 13.64
N ALA A 430 -11.69 12.58 13.35
CA ALA A 430 -12.52 13.33 14.27
C ALA A 430 -13.95 12.75 14.44
N GLY A 431 -14.36 11.77 13.60
CA GLY A 431 -15.70 11.20 13.59
C GLY A 431 -16.76 12.11 12.98
N ASN A 432 -16.38 13.08 12.15
CA ASN A 432 -17.29 14.04 11.51
C ASN A 432 -17.92 13.48 10.22
N VAL A 433 -17.36 12.43 9.64
CA VAL A 433 -17.83 11.82 8.40
C VAL A 433 -18.93 10.79 8.70
N GLN A 434 -20.11 10.91 8.07
CA GLN A 434 -21.18 9.91 8.22
C GLN A 434 -20.90 8.68 7.36
N MET A 435 -20.46 8.89 6.10
CA MET A 435 -20.25 7.85 5.09
C MET A 435 -19.08 8.23 4.20
N THR A 436 -18.27 7.24 3.81
CA THR A 436 -17.17 7.45 2.85
C THR A 436 -16.81 6.18 2.11
N GLY A 437 -16.16 6.33 0.95
CA GLY A 437 -15.52 5.22 0.24
C GLY A 437 -14.23 4.79 0.91
N MET A 438 -14.03 3.49 1.02
CA MET A 438 -12.80 2.90 1.54
C MET A 438 -12.44 1.66 0.74
N GLN A 439 -11.16 1.57 0.38
CA GLN A 439 -10.55 0.31 -0.04
C GLN A 439 -9.56 -0.11 1.04
N TRP A 440 -9.72 -1.32 1.56
CA TRP A 440 -8.82 -1.88 2.57
C TRP A 440 -8.22 -3.17 2.06
N ASN A 441 -6.92 -3.14 1.82
CA ASN A 441 -6.17 -4.28 1.29
C ASN A 441 -5.42 -4.95 2.44
N ALA A 442 -5.45 -6.29 2.47
CA ALA A 442 -4.63 -7.06 3.39
C ALA A 442 -3.19 -7.11 2.86
N LEU A 443 -2.19 -7.09 3.73
CA LEU A 443 -0.77 -7.24 3.35
C LEU A 443 -0.40 -8.70 3.04
N TYR A 444 -1.19 -9.63 3.53
CA TYR A 444 -1.03 -11.07 3.34
C TYR A 444 -2.41 -11.74 3.44
N PRO A 445 -2.58 -12.99 2.96
CA PRO A 445 -3.88 -13.65 2.92
C PRO A 445 -4.32 -14.14 4.32
N ASP A 446 -4.70 -13.19 5.18
CA ASP A 446 -5.25 -13.47 6.50
C ASP A 446 -6.36 -12.46 6.84
N ALA A 447 -7.49 -12.97 7.31
CA ALA A 447 -8.64 -12.16 7.65
C ALA A 447 -8.38 -11.20 8.84
N ASP A 448 -7.44 -11.54 9.71
CA ASP A 448 -7.04 -10.67 10.84
C ASP A 448 -6.72 -9.27 10.37
N PHE A 449 -5.93 -9.17 9.29
CA PHE A 449 -5.50 -7.89 8.78
C PHE A 449 -6.68 -6.99 8.36
N GLN A 450 -7.69 -7.55 7.69
CA GLN A 450 -8.85 -6.80 7.24
C GLN A 450 -9.84 -6.50 8.38
N MET A 451 -10.13 -7.50 9.21
CA MET A 451 -11.22 -7.42 10.17
C MET A 451 -10.80 -6.79 11.50
N TYR A 452 -9.67 -7.22 12.07
CA TYR A 452 -9.20 -6.73 13.36
C TYR A 452 -8.76 -5.27 13.30
N ASN A 453 -7.92 -4.92 12.32
CA ASN A 453 -7.36 -3.56 12.22
C ASN A 453 -8.41 -2.49 11.88
N TYR A 454 -9.56 -2.89 11.32
CA TYR A 454 -10.57 -1.94 10.91
C TYR A 454 -11.83 -1.93 11.80
N PHE A 455 -12.32 -3.10 12.21
CA PHE A 455 -13.62 -3.24 12.87
C PHE A 455 -13.57 -3.74 14.31
N TYR A 456 -12.44 -4.25 14.82
CA TYR A 456 -12.34 -4.59 16.24
C TYR A 456 -12.67 -3.35 17.09
N SER A 457 -13.53 -3.46 18.11
CA SER A 457 -14.14 -2.32 18.80
C SER A 457 -13.14 -1.28 19.29
N LYS A 458 -11.97 -1.70 19.80
CA LYS A 458 -10.90 -0.78 20.23
C LYS A 458 -10.24 -0.02 19.06
N ASN A 459 -10.22 -0.61 17.86
CA ASN A 459 -9.55 -0.05 16.69
C ASN A 459 -10.51 0.77 15.82
N SER A 460 -11.80 0.42 15.78
CA SER A 460 -12.82 1.04 14.94
C SER A 460 -12.99 2.54 15.18
N ASN A 461 -12.75 2.99 16.42
CA ASN A 461 -12.79 4.41 16.78
C ASN A 461 -11.74 5.23 16.01
N ASN A 462 -10.52 4.71 15.88
CA ASN A 462 -9.44 5.38 15.13
C ASN A 462 -9.69 5.39 13.62
N ARG A 463 -10.67 4.60 13.17
CA ARG A 463 -11.12 4.53 11.77
C ARG A 463 -12.36 5.38 11.50
N GLY A 464 -12.94 6.01 12.52
CA GLY A 464 -14.19 6.79 12.41
C GLY A 464 -15.44 5.93 12.21
N VAL A 465 -15.35 4.62 12.48
CA VAL A 465 -16.48 3.66 12.31
C VAL A 465 -17.30 3.54 13.59
N PHE A 466 -16.64 3.50 14.74
CA PHE A 466 -17.26 3.35 16.07
C PHE A 466 -18.11 2.09 16.21
N TYR A 467 -17.69 1.01 15.57
CA TYR A 467 -18.32 -0.30 15.70
C TYR A 467 -17.98 -0.90 17.07
N ASP A 468 -18.97 -1.47 17.74
CA ASP A 468 -18.87 -2.06 19.08
C ASP A 468 -19.78 -3.28 19.15
N ASN A 469 -19.21 -4.48 19.03
CA ASN A 469 -19.91 -5.75 19.11
C ASN A 469 -19.03 -6.78 19.81
N ALA A 470 -19.40 -7.15 21.05
CA ALA A 470 -18.60 -8.05 21.88
C ALA A 470 -18.54 -9.50 21.34
N GLU A 471 -19.53 -9.97 20.57
CA GLU A 471 -19.51 -11.28 19.93
C GLU A 471 -18.53 -11.28 18.77
N TYR A 472 -18.56 -10.26 17.95
CA TYR A 472 -17.60 -10.05 16.88
C TYR A 472 -16.16 -9.99 17.42
N ASP A 473 -15.91 -9.16 18.43
CA ASP A 473 -14.59 -9.04 19.06
C ASP A 473 -14.09 -10.37 19.59
N LYS A 474 -14.97 -11.14 20.26
CA LYS A 474 -14.60 -12.45 20.78
C LYS A 474 -14.20 -13.43 19.68
N LEU A 475 -14.92 -13.46 18.56
CA LEU A 475 -14.58 -14.32 17.42
C LEU A 475 -13.20 -13.97 16.86
N LEU A 476 -12.87 -12.67 16.78
CA LEU A 476 -11.55 -12.23 16.33
C LEU A 476 -10.45 -12.60 17.35
N ASP A 477 -10.70 -12.41 18.64
CA ASP A 477 -9.74 -12.77 19.69
C ASP A 477 -9.47 -14.28 19.71
N ASP A 478 -10.52 -15.11 19.60
CA ASP A 478 -10.40 -16.58 19.54
C ASP A 478 -9.64 -17.02 18.27
N ALA A 479 -9.89 -16.37 17.11
CA ALA A 479 -9.18 -16.64 15.86
C ALA A 479 -7.69 -16.28 15.95
N ARG A 480 -7.35 -15.17 16.58
CA ARG A 480 -5.96 -14.71 16.78
C ARG A 480 -5.17 -15.64 17.69
N ALA A 481 -5.83 -16.23 18.68
CA ALA A 481 -5.21 -17.15 19.63
C ALA A 481 -5.06 -18.57 19.10
N SER A 482 -5.81 -18.97 18.06
CA SER A 482 -5.77 -20.33 17.52
C SER A 482 -4.63 -20.51 16.52
N THR A 483 -3.90 -21.63 16.65
CA THR A 483 -2.91 -22.09 15.66
C THR A 483 -3.50 -23.02 14.59
N ASP A 484 -4.78 -23.40 14.70
CA ASP A 484 -5.50 -24.21 13.72
C ASP A 484 -6.09 -23.29 12.62
N GLU A 485 -5.50 -23.29 11.44
CA GLU A 485 -5.92 -22.48 10.30
C GLU A 485 -7.38 -22.72 9.88
N LYS A 486 -7.91 -23.95 10.02
CA LYS A 486 -9.30 -24.24 9.69
C LYS A 486 -10.25 -23.65 10.72
N GLN A 487 -9.90 -23.76 11.99
CA GLN A 487 -10.66 -23.13 13.06
C GLN A 487 -10.64 -21.62 12.93
N ARG A 488 -9.49 -21.02 12.61
CA ARG A 488 -9.36 -19.59 12.35
C ARG A 488 -10.28 -19.13 11.23
N ALA A 489 -10.23 -19.83 10.08
CA ALA A 489 -11.06 -19.51 8.92
C ALA A 489 -12.55 -19.55 9.26
N GLU A 490 -13.00 -20.54 10.05
CA GLU A 490 -14.40 -20.65 10.46
C GLU A 490 -14.82 -19.51 11.42
N LEU A 491 -13.95 -19.11 12.35
CA LEU A 491 -14.20 -17.99 13.27
C LEU A 491 -14.30 -16.66 12.51
N TYR A 492 -13.42 -16.43 11.55
CA TYR A 492 -13.49 -15.23 10.69
C TYR A 492 -14.72 -15.22 9.77
N LYS A 493 -15.13 -16.38 9.26
CA LYS A 493 -16.37 -16.53 8.49
C LYS A 493 -17.60 -16.11 9.31
N GLN A 494 -17.67 -16.55 10.58
CA GLN A 494 -18.76 -16.15 11.49
C GLN A 494 -18.71 -14.64 11.80
N ALA A 495 -17.53 -14.10 12.06
CA ALA A 495 -17.36 -12.68 12.30
C ALA A 495 -17.74 -11.83 11.07
N ASP A 496 -17.37 -12.27 9.86
CA ASP A 496 -17.76 -11.62 8.62
C ASP A 496 -19.27 -11.63 8.38
N HIS A 497 -19.93 -12.73 8.74
CA HIS A 497 -21.39 -12.81 8.66
C HIS A 497 -22.07 -11.77 9.56
N ILE A 498 -21.63 -11.64 10.82
CA ILE A 498 -22.13 -10.62 11.75
C ILE A 498 -21.90 -9.22 11.17
N LEU A 499 -20.67 -8.92 10.75
CA LEU A 499 -20.28 -7.60 10.24
C LEU A 499 -21.11 -7.19 9.02
N THR A 500 -21.31 -8.11 8.08
CA THR A 500 -21.85 -7.83 6.74
C THR A 500 -23.37 -7.98 6.67
N PHE A 501 -23.96 -8.99 7.35
CA PHE A 501 -25.37 -9.38 7.15
C PHE A 501 -26.28 -9.17 8.37
N GLU A 502 -25.72 -9.08 9.57
CA GLU A 502 -26.49 -8.81 10.77
C GLU A 502 -26.42 -7.32 11.14
N ASP A 503 -25.20 -6.80 11.33
CA ASP A 503 -24.98 -5.43 11.76
C ASP A 503 -24.87 -4.44 10.59
N TYR A 504 -24.58 -4.91 9.37
CA TYR A 504 -24.32 -4.04 8.22
C TYR A 504 -23.35 -2.91 8.55
N ALA A 505 -22.33 -3.22 9.35
CA ALA A 505 -21.34 -2.25 9.81
C ALA A 505 -20.34 -1.88 8.69
N ALA A 506 -20.15 -2.76 7.73
CA ALA A 506 -19.52 -2.51 6.44
C ALA A 506 -20.53 -2.75 5.33
N ILE A 507 -20.47 -1.96 4.24
CA ILE A 507 -21.26 -2.23 3.03
C ILE A 507 -20.29 -2.50 1.89
N PRO A 508 -19.93 -3.78 1.64
CA PRO A 508 -19.03 -4.16 0.56
C PRO A 508 -19.62 -3.81 -0.79
N LEU A 509 -18.78 -3.35 -1.70
CA LEU A 509 -19.15 -2.98 -3.06
C LEU A 509 -18.56 -3.95 -4.08
N TYR A 510 -17.23 -4.09 -4.08
CA TYR A 510 -16.52 -4.97 -5.00
C TYR A 510 -15.12 -5.33 -4.47
N TYR A 511 -14.57 -6.41 -5.01
CA TYR A 511 -13.16 -6.75 -4.88
C TYR A 511 -12.41 -6.10 -6.04
N PRO A 512 -11.41 -5.26 -5.77
CA PRO A 512 -10.76 -4.43 -6.79
C PRO A 512 -9.93 -5.28 -7.76
N GLN A 513 -9.80 -4.80 -8.99
CA GLN A 513 -8.84 -5.24 -9.98
C GLN A 513 -7.88 -4.10 -10.26
N SER A 514 -6.58 -4.38 -10.28
CA SER A 514 -5.56 -3.48 -10.78
C SER A 514 -5.06 -3.95 -12.14
N GLN A 515 -4.64 -3.03 -13.00
CA GLN A 515 -4.12 -3.31 -14.32
C GLN A 515 -2.73 -2.70 -14.47
N PHE A 516 -1.90 -3.39 -15.24
CA PHE A 516 -0.58 -2.94 -15.65
C PHE A 516 -0.46 -3.06 -17.15
N ILE A 517 0.35 -2.19 -17.74
CA ILE A 517 0.74 -2.28 -19.13
C ILE A 517 2.25 -2.49 -19.19
N ALA A 518 2.69 -3.52 -19.93
CA ALA A 518 4.08 -3.93 -20.03
C ALA A 518 4.44 -4.18 -21.48
N LYS A 519 5.60 -3.68 -21.94
CA LYS A 519 6.12 -3.98 -23.28
C LYS A 519 6.29 -5.49 -23.46
N PRO A 520 6.10 -6.05 -24.67
CA PRO A 520 6.11 -7.51 -24.92
C PRO A 520 7.43 -8.21 -24.57
N PHE A 521 8.54 -7.47 -24.46
CA PHE A 521 9.83 -7.99 -24.07
C PHE A 521 10.04 -8.09 -22.55
N VAL A 522 9.13 -7.53 -21.74
CA VAL A 522 9.13 -7.68 -20.26
C VAL A 522 8.51 -9.03 -19.92
N LYS A 523 9.27 -9.88 -19.23
CA LYS A 523 8.89 -11.23 -18.84
C LYS A 523 8.82 -11.36 -17.32
N ASP A 524 7.98 -12.27 -16.87
CA ASP A 524 7.90 -12.71 -15.47
C ASP A 524 7.66 -11.59 -14.44
N PHE A 525 7.12 -10.44 -14.90
CA PHE A 525 6.66 -9.41 -13.99
C PHE A 525 5.42 -9.87 -13.24
N THR A 526 5.47 -9.75 -11.92
CA THR A 526 4.40 -10.12 -11.01
C THR A 526 4.10 -9.02 -10.00
N VAL A 527 2.92 -9.06 -9.45
CA VAL A 527 2.50 -8.17 -8.38
C VAL A 527 2.09 -9.05 -7.20
N GLY A 528 2.89 -9.03 -6.16
CA GLY A 528 2.53 -9.59 -4.86
C GLY A 528 1.79 -8.52 -4.09
N ASN A 529 0.66 -8.82 -3.61
CA ASN A 529 -0.10 -8.12 -2.58
C ASN A 529 0.15 -6.60 -2.40
N LEU A 530 0.00 -5.79 -3.47
CA LEU A 530 0.29 -4.36 -3.59
C LEU A 530 1.76 -3.96 -3.78
N ILE A 531 2.67 -4.91 -3.78
CA ILE A 531 4.10 -4.69 -3.97
C ILE A 531 4.49 -5.26 -5.32
N TYR A 532 5.26 -4.51 -6.09
CA TYR A 532 5.77 -4.95 -7.38
C TYR A 532 7.05 -5.74 -7.15
N HIS A 533 7.13 -6.93 -7.73
CA HIS A 533 8.28 -7.80 -7.58
C HIS A 533 9.11 -7.79 -8.85
N PHE A 534 10.36 -7.35 -8.73
CA PHE A 534 11.29 -7.26 -9.86
C PHE A 534 12.41 -8.30 -9.82
N TRP A 535 12.60 -9.01 -8.71
CA TRP A 535 13.69 -9.97 -8.55
C TRP A 535 13.68 -11.12 -9.56
N ASN A 536 12.50 -11.50 -10.08
CA ASN A 536 12.35 -12.54 -11.10
C ASN A 536 12.18 -11.98 -12.52
N VAL A 537 12.00 -10.67 -12.67
CA VAL A 537 11.75 -10.08 -13.97
C VAL A 537 12.94 -10.26 -14.90
N ASP A 538 12.64 -10.59 -16.15
CA ASP A 538 13.62 -10.62 -17.24
C ASP A 538 13.15 -9.73 -18.40
N VAL A 539 14.08 -9.32 -19.23
CA VAL A 539 13.81 -8.59 -20.47
C VAL A 539 14.50 -9.28 -21.63
N ASP A 540 13.74 -9.57 -22.70
CA ASP A 540 14.31 -10.03 -23.94
C ASP A 540 15.17 -8.92 -24.54
N MET A 541 16.44 -9.20 -24.79
CA MET A 541 17.34 -8.25 -25.46
C MET A 541 16.88 -8.04 -26.90
N LYS A 542 16.74 -6.79 -27.32
CA LYS A 542 16.38 -6.42 -28.69
C LYS A 542 17.52 -6.67 -29.67
#